data_ffb65489a4af1c64de2fed7b882d7494
#
_entry.id   ffb65489a4af1c64de2fed7b882d7494
#
_cell.length_a   1.000
_cell.length_b   1.000
_cell.length_c   1.000
_cell.angle_alpha   90.00
_cell.angle_beta   90.00
_cell.angle_gamma   90.00
#
_symmetry.space_group_name_H-M   'P 1'
#
loop_
_entity.id
_entity.type
_entity.pdbx_description
1 polymer ?
#
loop_
_entity_poly.entity_id
_entity_poly.type
_entity_poly.pdbx_seq_one_letter_code
_entity_poly.pdbx_strand_id
1 'polypeptide(L)' 'MNKYAIYERIKAEIERTAKTPQEYEKRIKALAKKLRI' A
#
# COMPACT_ATOMS: atom_id res chain seq x y z
N MET A 1 4.65 17.14 3.24
CA MET A 1 4.01 15.87 3.64
C MET A 1 4.96 14.72 3.44
N ASN A 2 4.94 13.79 4.36
CA ASN A 2 5.85 12.65 4.32
C ASN A 2 5.22 11.50 3.54
N LYS A 3 5.87 11.12 2.42
CA LYS A 3 5.37 10.04 1.59
C LYS A 3 5.25 8.73 2.36
N TYR A 4 6.20 8.50 3.25
CA TYR A 4 6.22 7.24 4.00
C TYR A 4 5.07 7.16 4.99
N ALA A 5 4.66 8.30 5.55
CA ALA A 5 3.52 8.32 6.45
C ALA A 5 2.25 7.97 5.70
N ILE A 6 2.10 8.51 4.50
CA ILE A 6 0.95 8.20 3.65
C ILE A 6 0.98 6.73 3.24
N TYR A 7 2.15 6.25 2.89
CA TYR A 7 2.33 4.86 2.48
C TYR A 7 1.92 3.91 3.62
N GLU A 8 2.39 4.18 4.82
CA GLU A 8 2.08 3.32 5.97
C GLU A 8 0.59 3.31 6.28
N ARG A 9 -0.06 4.45 6.16
CA ARG A 9 -1.49 4.54 6.41
C ARG A 9 -2.27 3.69 5.42
N ILE A 10 -1.99 3.84 4.14
CA ILE A 10 -2.71 3.10 3.12
C ILE A 10 -2.34 1.63 3.16
N LYS A 11 -1.10 1.32 3.49
CA LYS A 11 -0.65 -0.05 3.63
C LYS A 11 -1.47 -0.78 4.69
N ALA A 12 -1.71 -0.12 5.82
CA ALA A 12 -2.51 -0.73 6.89
C ALA A 12 -3.93 -0.99 6.42
N GLU A 13 -4.48 -0.07 5.63
CA GLU A 13 -5.82 -0.25 5.09
C GLU A 13 -5.86 -1.40 4.11
N ILE A 14 -4.84 -1.52 3.28
CA ILE A 14 -4.77 -2.62 2.32
C ILE A 14 -4.68 -3.95 3.05
N GLU A 15 -3.94 -4.02 4.14
CA GLU A 15 -3.84 -5.23 4.93
C GLU A 15 -5.19 -5.68 5.44
N ARG A 16 -6.05 -4.74 5.77
CA ARG A 16 -7.37 -5.06 6.28
C ARG A 16 -8.32 -5.51 5.19
N THR A 17 -8.17 -4.97 3.98
CA THR A 17 -9.12 -5.21 2.91
C THR A 17 -8.66 -6.23 1.89
N ALA A 18 -7.37 -6.48 1.79
CA ALA A 18 -6.87 -7.47 0.85
C ALA A 18 -7.24 -8.87 1.33
N LYS A 19 -7.84 -9.65 0.44
CA LYS A 19 -8.31 -10.98 0.79
C LYS A 19 -7.24 -12.06 0.60
N THR A 20 -6.28 -11.80 -0.27
CA THR A 20 -5.23 -12.77 -0.57
C THR A 20 -3.87 -12.08 -0.54
N PRO A 21 -2.80 -12.84 -0.26
CA PRO A 21 -1.46 -12.28 -0.30
C PRO A 21 -1.11 -11.68 -1.65
N GLN A 22 -1.61 -12.28 -2.71
CA GLN A 22 -1.35 -11.79 -4.06
C GLN A 22 -2.00 -10.42 -4.28
N GLU A 23 -3.22 -10.26 -3.83
CA GLU A 23 -3.91 -8.99 -3.94
C GLU A 23 -3.22 -7.92 -3.10
N TYR A 24 -2.80 -8.28 -1.92
CA TYR A 24 -2.08 -7.36 -1.04
C TYR A 24 -0.81 -6.87 -1.73
N GLU A 25 -0.02 -7.80 -2.25
CA GLU A 25 1.24 -7.48 -2.90
C GLU A 25 1.02 -6.59 -4.11
N LYS A 26 0.01 -6.90 -4.90
CA LYS A 26 -0.32 -6.12 -6.10
C LYS A 26 -0.66 -4.68 -5.74
N ARG A 27 -1.47 -4.50 -4.70
CA ARG A 27 -1.87 -3.18 -4.28
C ARG A 27 -0.70 -2.39 -3.69
N ILE A 28 0.17 -3.06 -2.94
CA ILE A 28 1.33 -2.40 -2.36
C ILE A 28 2.27 -1.91 -3.44
N LYS A 29 2.49 -2.71 -4.48
CA LYS A 29 3.34 -2.30 -5.58
C LYS A 29 2.75 -1.09 -6.31
N ALA A 30 1.45 -1.10 -6.53
CA ALA A 30 0.79 0.02 -7.18
C ALA A 30 0.90 1.28 -6.34
N LEU A 31 0.75 1.13 -5.03
CA LEU A 31 0.86 2.25 -4.11
C LEU A 31 2.26 2.85 -4.11
N ALA A 32 3.27 2.00 -4.03
CA ALA A 32 4.65 2.46 -4.03
C ALA A 32 4.97 3.21 -5.32
N LYS A 33 4.50 2.69 -6.44
CA LYS A 33 4.72 3.32 -7.72
C LYS A 33 4.03 4.68 -7.80
N LYS A 34 2.82 4.75 -7.27
CA LYS A 34 2.05 5.99 -7.27
C LYS A 34 2.72 7.07 -6.43
N LEU A 35 3.30 6.68 -5.31
CA LEU A 35 3.99 7.60 -4.43
C LEU A 35 5.45 7.79 -4.81
N ARG A 36 5.95 6.99 -5.73
CA ARG A 36 7.34 7.08 -6.20
C ARG A 36 8.34 6.82 -5.07
N ILE A 37 8.10 5.79 -4.34
CA ILE A 37 9.04 5.39 -3.29
C ILE A 37 9.58 3.98 -3.53
#